data_b7e815d52840f2219d4e3a4f7f5d1dde
#
_entry.id   b7e815d52840f2219d4e3a4f7f5d1dde
#
_cell.length_a   1.000
_cell.length_b   1.000
_cell.length_c   1.000
_cell.angle_alpha   90.00
_cell.angle_beta   90.00
_cell.angle_gamma   90.00
#
_symmetry.space_group_name_H-M   'P 1'
#
loop_
_entity.id
_entity.type
_entity.pdbx_description
1 polymer ?
#
loop_
_entity_poly.entity_id
_entity_poly.type
_entity_poly.pdbx_seq_one_letter_code
_entity_poly.pdbx_strand_id
1 'polypeptide(L)'
;MTTLIDVLPRPLTHTEEALLRFMLGVAGDDVEPLCARVADLWVTGLCPCGCPTVLLAPHGDLRDPEAEALFTETVTKPGASTIHELLLFVHPTGWPSSLELVTHGGATPTEFPPVEVFDPPQRYDRTGRDVARI
;
A
#
# COMPACT_ATOMS: atom_id res chain seq x y z
N MET A 1 -14.14 -11.90 -22.34
CA MET A 1 -13.18 -12.85 -21.79
C MET A 1 -12.60 -12.30 -20.49
N THR A 2 -12.71 -13.07 -19.44
CA THR A 2 -12.19 -12.65 -18.13
C THR A 2 -10.67 -12.86 -18.10
N THR A 3 -9.94 -11.85 -17.73
CA THR A 3 -8.49 -11.97 -17.54
C THR A 3 -8.21 -12.44 -16.11
N LEU A 4 -7.01 -12.93 -15.87
CA LEU A 4 -6.62 -13.39 -14.54
C LEU A 4 -6.65 -12.27 -13.49
N ILE A 5 -6.46 -11.02 -13.92
CA ILE A 5 -6.49 -9.88 -12.99
C ILE A 5 -7.90 -9.59 -12.47
N ASP A 6 -8.92 -10.11 -13.11
CA ASP A 6 -10.30 -9.94 -12.66
C ASP A 6 -10.72 -10.97 -11.63
N VAL A 7 -9.88 -11.96 -11.35
CA VAL A 7 -10.16 -13.03 -10.41
C VAL A 7 -9.63 -12.66 -9.03
N LEU A 8 -10.56 -12.40 -8.11
CA LEU A 8 -10.21 -12.06 -6.72
C LEU A 8 -10.76 -13.11 -5.78
N PRO A 9 -10.10 -13.38 -4.65
CA PRO A 9 -8.80 -12.80 -4.28
C PRO A 9 -7.65 -13.36 -5.12
N ARG A 10 -6.59 -12.60 -5.23
CA ARG A 10 -5.39 -13.02 -5.93
C ARG A 10 -4.13 -12.77 -5.11
N PRO A 11 -3.01 -13.47 -5.40
CA PRO A 11 -1.74 -13.16 -4.73
C PRO A 11 -1.25 -11.75 -5.08
N LEU A 12 -0.35 -11.24 -4.26
CA LEU A 12 0.34 -9.99 -4.56
C LEU A 12 1.23 -10.17 -5.79
N THR A 13 1.35 -9.11 -6.59
CA THR A 13 2.40 -9.05 -7.59
C THR A 13 3.74 -8.78 -6.92
N HIS A 14 4.84 -8.99 -7.64
CA HIS A 14 6.17 -8.66 -7.12
C HIS A 14 6.29 -7.18 -6.75
N THR A 15 5.74 -6.30 -7.57
CA THR A 15 5.78 -4.86 -7.31
C THR A 15 4.97 -4.52 -6.06
N GLU A 16 3.78 -5.10 -5.92
CA GLU A 16 2.94 -4.87 -4.73
C GLU A 16 3.66 -5.34 -3.46
N GLU A 17 4.25 -6.52 -3.50
CA GLU A 17 5.00 -7.03 -2.35
C GLU A 17 6.20 -6.15 -2.03
N ALA A 18 6.95 -5.74 -3.05
CA ALA A 18 8.12 -4.88 -2.86
C ALA A 18 7.73 -3.54 -2.22
N LEU A 19 6.65 -2.93 -2.69
CA LEU A 19 6.16 -1.67 -2.15
C LEU A 19 5.67 -1.83 -0.71
N LEU A 20 4.96 -2.92 -0.41
CA LEU A 20 4.51 -3.18 0.95
C LEU A 20 5.69 -3.31 1.91
N ARG A 21 6.71 -4.07 1.52
CA ARG A 21 7.91 -4.22 2.36
C ARG A 21 8.65 -2.90 2.52
N PHE A 22 8.71 -2.11 1.45
CA PHE A 22 9.29 -0.78 1.49
C PHE A 22 8.53 0.13 2.47
N MET A 23 7.21 0.14 2.39
CA MET A 23 6.38 0.97 3.25
C MET A 23 6.41 0.51 4.72
N LEU A 24 6.61 -0.78 4.95
CA LEU A 24 6.73 -1.34 6.30
C LEU A 24 8.15 -1.30 6.83
N GLY A 25 9.13 -0.95 6.01
CA GLY A 25 10.53 -0.91 6.40
C GLY A 25 10.94 0.31 7.21
N VAL A 26 9.98 1.17 7.55
CA VAL A 26 10.24 2.32 8.40
C VAL A 26 10.63 1.82 9.79
N ALA A 27 11.71 2.36 10.35
CA ALA A 27 12.24 1.91 11.63
C ALA A 27 11.21 1.95 12.75
N GLY A 28 11.21 0.91 13.58
CA GLY A 28 10.30 0.79 14.70
C GLY A 28 10.08 -0.67 15.05
N ASP A 29 10.06 -0.98 16.34
CA ASP A 29 9.94 -2.36 16.81
C ASP A 29 8.59 -2.98 16.49
N ASP A 30 7.56 -2.16 16.32
CA ASP A 30 6.21 -2.62 16.07
C ASP A 30 5.90 -2.89 14.60
N VAL A 31 6.81 -2.58 13.68
CA VAL A 31 6.61 -2.85 12.24
C VAL A 31 7.02 -4.27 11.85
N GLU A 32 7.93 -4.89 12.58
CA GLU A 32 8.43 -6.21 12.20
C GLU A 32 7.32 -7.27 12.11
N PRO A 33 6.35 -7.33 13.03
CA PRO A 33 5.24 -8.27 12.88
C PRO A 33 4.42 -8.02 11.61
N LEU A 34 4.29 -6.76 11.19
CA LEU A 34 3.57 -6.43 9.96
C LEU A 34 4.34 -6.92 8.73
N CYS A 35 5.67 -6.76 8.74
CA CYS A 35 6.51 -7.26 7.65
C CYS A 35 6.38 -8.77 7.49
N ALA A 36 6.31 -9.50 8.59
CA ALA A 36 6.15 -10.96 8.55
C ALA A 36 4.81 -11.37 7.97
N ARG A 37 3.80 -10.51 8.07
CA ARG A 37 2.45 -10.82 7.57
C ARG A 37 2.31 -10.62 6.07
N VAL A 38 3.25 -9.95 5.42
CA VAL A 38 3.13 -9.65 3.98
C VAL A 38 2.97 -10.93 3.16
N ALA A 39 3.66 -11.99 3.55
CA ALA A 39 3.59 -13.27 2.84
C ALA A 39 2.20 -13.90 2.84
N ASP A 40 1.36 -13.53 3.80
CA ASP A 40 0.01 -14.09 3.94
C ASP A 40 -1.08 -13.20 3.36
N LEU A 41 -0.70 -12.09 2.75
CA LEU A 41 -1.67 -11.15 2.20
C LEU A 41 -2.15 -11.56 0.81
N TRP A 42 -3.40 -11.25 0.55
CA TRP A 42 -4.03 -11.39 -0.76
C TRP A 42 -4.64 -10.06 -1.15
N VAL A 43 -4.72 -9.81 -2.44
CA VAL A 43 -5.49 -8.69 -2.98
C VAL A 43 -6.95 -9.14 -3.03
N THR A 44 -7.80 -8.43 -2.30
CA THR A 44 -9.22 -8.76 -2.17
C THR A 44 -10.13 -7.80 -2.90
N GLY A 45 -9.60 -6.67 -3.35
CA GLY A 45 -10.38 -5.68 -4.08
C GLY A 45 -9.49 -4.77 -4.89
N LEU A 46 -10.04 -4.21 -5.95
CA LEU A 46 -9.38 -3.27 -6.85
C LEU A 46 -10.18 -1.98 -6.87
N CYS A 47 -9.48 -0.86 -7.14
CA CYS A 47 -10.17 0.41 -7.29
C CYS A 47 -10.97 0.43 -8.60
N PRO A 48 -12.27 0.76 -8.56
CA PRO A 48 -13.07 0.78 -9.78
C PRO A 48 -12.64 1.84 -10.79
N CYS A 49 -11.83 2.83 -10.38
CA CYS A 49 -11.35 3.86 -11.29
C CYS A 49 -10.26 3.35 -12.24
N GLY A 50 -9.71 2.17 -12.01
CA GLY A 50 -8.63 1.61 -12.83
C GLY A 50 -7.24 1.94 -12.34
N CYS A 51 -7.09 2.72 -11.27
CA CYS A 51 -5.79 2.97 -10.67
C CYS A 51 -5.30 1.70 -9.96
N PRO A 52 -3.98 1.60 -9.63
CA PRO A 52 -3.44 0.36 -9.08
C PRO A 52 -3.76 0.10 -7.61
N THR A 53 -4.49 1.00 -6.94
CA THR A 53 -4.86 0.84 -5.54
C THR A 53 -5.52 -0.51 -5.29
N VAL A 54 -5.09 -1.20 -4.23
CA VAL A 54 -5.60 -2.53 -3.88
C VAL A 54 -6.04 -2.59 -2.43
N LEU A 55 -7.09 -3.38 -2.19
CA LEU A 55 -7.50 -3.79 -0.85
C LEU A 55 -6.81 -5.09 -0.51
N LEU A 56 -6.44 -5.25 0.75
CA LEU A 56 -5.62 -6.37 1.20
C LEU A 56 -6.26 -7.04 2.40
N ALA A 57 -6.09 -8.36 2.50
CA ALA A 57 -6.48 -9.12 3.67
C ALA A 57 -5.73 -10.45 3.71
N PRO A 58 -5.58 -11.05 4.90
CA PRO A 58 -4.97 -12.37 5.00
C PRO A 58 -5.92 -13.43 4.46
N HIS A 59 -5.38 -14.41 3.76
CA HIS A 59 -6.15 -15.57 3.28
C HIS A 59 -7.43 -15.22 2.52
N GLY A 60 -7.47 -14.03 1.90
CA GLY A 60 -8.63 -13.62 1.13
C GLY A 60 -9.84 -13.18 1.95
N ASP A 61 -9.68 -13.00 3.25
CA ASP A 61 -10.73 -12.45 4.10
C ASP A 61 -11.17 -11.08 3.61
N LEU A 62 -12.48 -10.85 3.62
CA LEU A 62 -13.02 -9.52 3.32
C LEU A 62 -13.16 -8.76 4.63
N ARG A 63 -12.32 -7.74 4.81
CA ARG A 63 -12.35 -6.92 6.01
C ARG A 63 -12.96 -5.57 5.70
N ASP A 64 -13.56 -4.98 6.73
CA ASP A 64 -14.17 -3.67 6.59
C ASP A 64 -13.08 -2.61 6.49
N PRO A 65 -12.93 -1.95 5.33
CA PRO A 65 -11.91 -0.92 5.18
C PRO A 65 -12.16 0.34 6.01
N GLU A 66 -13.38 0.52 6.51
CA GLU A 66 -13.70 1.72 7.31
C GLU A 66 -12.92 1.77 8.62
N ALA A 67 -12.42 0.64 9.09
CA ALA A 67 -11.67 0.59 10.35
C ALA A 67 -10.19 0.90 10.17
N GLU A 68 -9.71 1.09 8.94
CA GLU A 68 -8.28 1.26 8.70
C GLU A 68 -7.78 2.66 9.07
N ALA A 69 -6.49 2.73 9.39
CA ALA A 69 -5.81 3.97 9.70
C ALA A 69 -4.53 4.07 8.87
N LEU A 70 -4.18 5.29 8.49
CA LEU A 70 -2.94 5.55 7.76
C LEU A 70 -1.74 5.16 8.62
N PHE A 71 -0.85 4.37 8.06
CA PHE A 71 0.35 3.89 8.76
C PHE A 71 1.62 4.55 8.22
N THR A 72 1.82 4.53 6.91
CA THR A 72 2.98 5.18 6.28
C THR A 72 2.54 5.84 4.99
N GLU A 73 3.31 6.85 4.57
CA GLU A 73 3.14 7.45 3.26
C GLU A 73 4.48 7.85 2.68
N THR A 74 4.53 7.97 1.38
CA THR A 74 5.67 8.52 0.67
C THR A 74 5.19 9.21 -0.60
N VAL A 75 6.11 9.91 -1.24
CA VAL A 75 5.84 10.63 -2.48
C VAL A 75 7.02 10.40 -3.42
N THR A 76 6.79 10.56 -4.72
CA THR A 76 7.86 10.43 -5.69
C THR A 76 8.99 11.42 -5.41
N LYS A 77 10.21 11.01 -5.75
CA LYS A 77 11.41 11.81 -5.56
C LYS A 77 11.32 13.13 -6.32
N PRO A 78 11.99 14.20 -5.84
CA PRO A 78 12.03 15.47 -6.55
C PRO A 78 12.51 15.29 -7.99
N GLY A 79 11.90 16.06 -8.91
CA GLY A 79 12.27 16.02 -10.32
C GLY A 79 11.47 15.02 -11.15
N ALA A 80 10.58 14.27 -10.54
CA ALA A 80 9.69 13.38 -11.28
C ALA A 80 8.69 14.19 -12.12
N SER A 81 8.40 13.72 -13.31
CA SER A 81 7.46 14.41 -14.21
C SER A 81 6.02 14.30 -13.72
N THR A 82 5.71 13.25 -13.00
CA THR A 82 4.39 13.04 -12.40
C THR A 82 4.60 12.76 -10.91
N ILE A 83 3.76 13.37 -10.08
CA ILE A 83 3.84 13.20 -8.64
C ILE A 83 2.83 12.17 -8.21
N HIS A 84 3.31 11.11 -7.57
CA HIS A 84 2.47 10.08 -6.97
C HIS A 84 2.68 10.07 -5.47
N GLU A 85 1.59 9.95 -4.73
CA GLU A 85 1.65 9.63 -3.30
C GLU A 85 1.30 8.17 -3.12
N LEU A 86 2.04 7.48 -2.27
CA LEU A 86 1.78 6.09 -1.92
C LEU A 86 1.42 6.04 -0.44
N LEU A 87 0.27 5.45 -0.14
CA LEU A 87 -0.29 5.41 1.20
C LEU A 87 -0.54 3.96 1.60
N LEU A 88 -0.04 3.58 2.77
CA LEU A 88 -0.33 2.27 3.35
C LEU A 88 -1.25 2.44 4.55
N PHE A 89 -2.38 1.75 4.52
CA PHE A 89 -3.34 1.71 5.62
C PHE A 89 -3.29 0.36 6.31
N VAL A 90 -3.53 0.37 7.62
CA VAL A 90 -3.47 -0.82 8.46
C VAL A 90 -4.76 -0.92 9.25
N HIS A 91 -5.31 -2.12 9.30
CA HIS A 91 -6.50 -2.42 10.07
C HIS A 91 -6.15 -2.50 11.57
N PRO A 92 -7.10 -2.18 12.48
CA PRO A 92 -6.84 -2.28 13.93
C PRO A 92 -6.38 -3.67 14.40
N THR A 93 -6.68 -4.71 13.64
CA THR A 93 -6.19 -6.06 13.95
C THR A 93 -4.70 -6.24 13.68
N GLY A 94 -4.06 -5.24 13.08
CA GLY A 94 -2.63 -5.28 12.79
C GLY A 94 -2.27 -5.82 11.42
N TRP A 95 -3.25 -5.97 10.51
CA TRP A 95 -2.99 -6.42 9.14
C TRP A 95 -3.01 -5.23 8.18
N PRO A 96 -2.06 -5.17 7.22
CA PRO A 96 -2.19 -4.19 6.14
C PRO A 96 -3.53 -4.35 5.43
N SER A 97 -4.23 -3.26 5.21
CA SER A 97 -5.60 -3.29 4.69
C SER A 97 -5.75 -2.68 3.31
N SER A 98 -4.91 -1.72 2.94
CA SER A 98 -4.91 -1.19 1.58
C SER A 98 -3.59 -0.50 1.26
N LEU A 99 -3.24 -0.53 -0.01
CA LEU A 99 -2.12 0.20 -0.56
C LEU A 99 -2.69 1.09 -1.66
N GLU A 100 -2.63 2.41 -1.45
CA GLU A 100 -3.26 3.38 -2.33
C GLU A 100 -2.24 4.22 -3.06
N LEU A 101 -2.50 4.44 -4.34
CA LEU A 101 -1.73 5.37 -5.14
C LEU A 101 -2.61 6.56 -5.51
N VAL A 102 -2.16 7.77 -5.17
CA VAL A 102 -2.82 9.02 -5.54
C VAL A 102 -1.91 9.73 -6.51
N THR A 103 -2.42 10.05 -7.69
CA THR A 103 -1.64 10.70 -8.75
C THR A 103 -2.05 12.15 -8.87
N HIS A 104 -1.06 13.04 -8.88
CA HIS A 104 -1.27 14.48 -9.04
C HIS A 104 -0.69 14.94 -10.38
N GLY A 105 -1.53 15.55 -11.20
CA GLY A 105 -1.09 16.17 -12.45
C GLY A 105 -0.55 15.17 -13.45
N GLY A 106 -1.41 14.54 -14.21
CA GLY A 106 -1.03 13.58 -15.22
C GLY A 106 -1.97 12.39 -15.25
N ALA A 107 -1.71 11.46 -16.14
CA ALA A 107 -2.54 10.27 -16.27
C ALA A 107 -2.28 9.32 -15.10
N THR A 108 -3.34 8.76 -14.54
CA THR A 108 -3.23 7.73 -13.52
C THR A 108 -2.72 6.45 -14.16
N PRO A 109 -1.65 5.85 -13.62
CA PRO A 109 -1.15 4.59 -14.16
C PRO A 109 -2.08 3.43 -13.82
N THR A 110 -1.96 2.34 -14.55
CA THR A 110 -2.70 1.11 -14.27
C THR A 110 -1.92 0.15 -13.40
N GLU A 111 -0.62 0.40 -13.23
CA GLU A 111 0.27 -0.39 -12.39
C GLU A 111 1.01 0.51 -11.43
N PHE A 112 1.38 -0.03 -10.27
CA PHE A 112 2.20 0.72 -9.33
C PHE A 112 3.56 1.03 -9.93
N PRO A 113 4.07 2.27 -9.72
CA PRO A 113 5.46 2.56 -10.05
C PRO A 113 6.41 1.73 -9.19
N PRO A 114 7.65 1.49 -9.64
CA PRO A 114 8.61 0.74 -8.85
C PRO A 114 9.08 1.51 -7.62
N VAL A 115 9.60 0.77 -6.64
CA VAL A 115 10.07 1.34 -5.36
C VAL A 115 11.04 2.50 -5.56
N GLU A 116 11.90 2.39 -6.59
CA GLU A 116 13.00 3.34 -6.80
C GLU A 116 12.54 4.78 -7.07
N VAL A 117 11.30 4.97 -7.50
CA VAL A 117 10.81 6.32 -7.80
C VAL A 117 10.36 7.08 -6.56
N PHE A 118 10.23 6.41 -5.42
CA PHE A 118 9.70 7.02 -4.20
C PHE A 118 10.80 7.40 -3.21
N ASP A 119 10.55 8.47 -2.46
CA ASP A 119 11.36 8.82 -1.30
C ASP A 119 11.11 7.81 -0.17
N PRO A 120 12.01 7.72 0.83
CA PRO A 120 11.78 6.88 1.99
C PRO A 120 10.43 7.18 2.65
N PRO A 121 9.69 6.17 3.08
CA PRO A 121 8.36 6.39 3.66
C PRO A 121 8.45 7.04 5.04
N GLN A 122 7.39 7.77 5.37
CA GLN A 122 7.23 8.44 6.65
C GLN A 122 6.09 7.74 7.41
N ARG A 123 6.35 7.44 8.68
CA ARG A 123 5.39 6.74 9.50
C ARG A 123 4.47 7.71 10.24
N TYR A 124 3.21 7.30 10.42
CA TYR A 124 2.22 8.03 11.19
C TYR A 124 1.76 7.19 12.38
N ASP A 125 1.29 7.86 13.45
CA ASP A 125 0.69 7.17 14.56
C ASP A 125 -0.78 6.83 14.24
N ARG A 126 -1.48 6.23 15.20
CA ARG A 126 -2.86 5.79 14.99
C ARG A 126 -3.83 6.93 14.73
N THR A 127 -3.44 8.16 15.05
CA THR A 127 -4.28 9.33 14.79
C THR A 127 -3.96 9.99 13.46
N GLY A 128 -3.00 9.45 12.72
CA GLY A 128 -2.56 10.01 11.46
C GLY A 128 -1.51 11.09 11.58
N ARG A 129 -0.99 11.33 12.79
CA ARG A 129 0.07 12.30 12.99
C ARG A 129 1.42 11.69 12.68
N ASP A 130 2.32 12.53 12.19
CA ASP A 130 3.71 12.17 11.95
C ASP A 130 4.35 11.76 13.28
N VAL A 131 4.76 10.49 13.38
CA VAL A 131 5.36 9.96 14.61
C VAL A 131 6.86 10.16 14.63
N ALA A 132 7.50 9.99 13.49
CA ALA A 132 8.95 10.04 13.43
C ALA A 132 9.43 10.23 12.02
N ARG A 133 10.41 11.11 11.88
CA ARG A 133 11.24 11.17 10.69
C ARG A 133 12.56 10.56 11.09
N ILE A 134 12.76 9.40 10.66
CA ILE A 134 13.95 8.66 11.03
C ILE A 134 14.97 8.76 9.91
#